data_74b4eef92fb069b7c45987596f7c74de
#
_entry.id   74b4eef92fb069b7c45987596f7c74de
#
_cell.length_a   1.000
_cell.length_b   1.000
_cell.length_c   1.000
_cell.angle_alpha   90.00
_cell.angle_beta   90.00
_cell.angle_gamma   90.00
#
_symmetry.space_group_name_H-M   'P 1'
#
loop_
_entity.id
_entity.type
_entity.pdbx_description
1 polymer ?
#
loop_
_entity_poly.entity_id
_entity_poly.type
_entity_poly.pdbx_seq_one_letter_code
_entity_poly.pdbx_strand_id
1 'polypeptide(L)'
;MSGDKPAQPRLVVTLDGPSGSGKSTLARQLARELGWHYVDSGAWYRAVIWAVLESGALTADEAKALELLSQNSFRCQPDGLIAFHGKVLGPEIRSAEIDTAVSDLADLAEVRTAINKTIQKQLQAPQVEGVVADGRDAGSVIFPHAQLKVYVDVPLETRARRRHQQNLDSDIASDHATILQSLTDR
;
A
#
# COMPACT_ATOMS: atom_id res chain seq x y z
N MET A 1 -11.29 -33.14 -8.66
CA MET A 1 -11.64 -31.79 -8.16
C MET A 1 -10.46 -30.87 -8.49
N SER A 2 -10.54 -30.22 -9.62
CA SER A 2 -9.54 -29.25 -10.08
C SER A 2 -9.70 -28.01 -9.23
N GLY A 3 -8.84 -27.81 -8.24
CA GLY A 3 -8.81 -26.59 -7.45
C GLY A 3 -8.45 -25.41 -8.37
N ASP A 4 -9.42 -24.59 -8.63
CA ASP A 4 -9.29 -23.34 -9.36
C ASP A 4 -8.26 -22.46 -8.59
N LYS A 5 -7.00 -22.49 -9.03
CA LYS A 5 -6.01 -21.52 -8.54
C LYS A 5 -6.52 -20.15 -9.00
N PRO A 6 -6.66 -19.19 -8.09
CA PRO A 6 -7.05 -17.85 -8.50
C PRO A 6 -6.08 -17.38 -9.59
N ALA A 7 -6.63 -16.95 -10.73
CA ALA A 7 -5.83 -16.44 -11.83
C ALA A 7 -5.02 -15.26 -11.29
N GLN A 8 -3.70 -15.41 -11.22
CA GLN A 8 -2.80 -14.33 -10.84
C GLN A 8 -2.39 -13.57 -12.11
N PRO A 9 -2.01 -12.27 -12.01
CA PRO A 9 -1.40 -11.58 -13.13
C PRO A 9 -0.23 -12.42 -13.66
N ARG A 10 0.00 -12.40 -14.96
CA ARG A 10 0.99 -13.28 -15.62
C ARG A 10 2.40 -13.06 -15.08
N LEU A 11 2.74 -11.83 -14.75
CA LEU A 11 4.05 -11.45 -14.24
C LEU A 11 3.90 -10.53 -13.03
N VAL A 12 4.61 -10.81 -11.96
CA VAL A 12 4.61 -10.01 -10.73
C VAL A 12 6.04 -9.79 -10.26
N VAL A 13 6.36 -8.53 -10.01
CA VAL A 13 7.58 -8.10 -9.32
C VAL A 13 7.16 -7.43 -8.02
N THR A 14 7.79 -7.80 -6.91
CA THR A 14 7.55 -7.15 -5.61
C THR A 14 8.80 -6.46 -5.10
N LEU A 15 8.62 -5.28 -4.51
CA LEU A 15 9.65 -4.52 -3.84
C LEU A 15 9.23 -4.30 -2.39
N ASP A 16 9.81 -5.05 -1.47
CA ASP A 16 9.55 -4.90 -0.04
C ASP A 16 10.68 -4.14 0.64
N GLY A 17 10.41 -3.60 1.81
CA GLY A 17 11.41 -2.89 2.59
C GLY A 17 10.82 -1.83 3.52
N PRO A 18 11.65 -1.26 4.39
CA PRO A 18 11.22 -0.30 5.39
C PRO A 18 10.77 1.04 4.79
N SER A 19 10.06 1.84 5.59
CA SER A 19 9.68 3.20 5.21
C SER A 19 10.92 4.06 4.92
N GLY A 20 10.86 4.90 3.87
CA GLY A 20 11.98 5.77 3.47
C GLY A 20 13.10 5.07 2.69
N SER A 21 12.98 3.77 2.36
CA SER A 21 14.01 3.06 1.57
C SER A 21 14.05 3.48 0.09
N GLY A 22 13.00 4.12 -0.44
CA GLY A 22 12.91 4.51 -1.85
C GLY A 22 12.21 3.46 -2.74
N LYS A 23 11.72 2.36 -2.15
CA LYS A 23 11.06 1.28 -2.88
C LYS A 23 9.89 1.73 -3.75
N SER A 24 9.02 2.62 -3.24
CA SER A 24 7.86 3.10 -3.97
C SER A 24 8.23 3.93 -5.20
N THR A 25 9.32 4.72 -5.10
CA THR A 25 9.85 5.47 -6.25
C THR A 25 10.36 4.51 -7.32
N LEU A 26 11.15 3.52 -6.90
CA LEU A 26 11.71 2.50 -7.80
C LEU A 26 10.59 1.65 -8.43
N ALA A 27 9.62 1.18 -7.63
CA ALA A 27 8.51 0.36 -8.11
C ALA A 27 7.65 1.10 -9.13
N ARG A 28 7.33 2.37 -8.87
CA ARG A 28 6.54 3.19 -9.79
C ARG A 28 7.28 3.45 -11.10
N GLN A 29 8.59 3.73 -11.03
CA GLN A 29 9.40 3.90 -12.22
C GLN A 29 9.46 2.61 -13.04
N LEU A 30 9.72 1.47 -12.41
CA LEU A 30 9.77 0.17 -13.07
C LEU A 30 8.43 -0.18 -13.74
N ALA A 31 7.31 0.02 -13.03
CA ALA A 31 5.98 -0.23 -13.58
C ALA A 31 5.72 0.61 -14.85
N ARG A 32 6.10 1.89 -14.80
CA ARG A 32 5.97 2.79 -15.96
C ARG A 32 6.82 2.35 -17.14
N GLU A 33 8.06 1.95 -16.92
CA GLU A 33 8.97 1.50 -17.99
C GLU A 33 8.50 0.19 -18.63
N LEU A 34 7.88 -0.70 -17.84
CA LEU A 34 7.34 -1.96 -18.32
C LEU A 34 5.93 -1.84 -18.91
N GLY A 35 5.23 -0.71 -18.72
CA GLY A 35 3.82 -0.58 -19.06
C GLY A 35 2.90 -1.43 -18.17
N TRP A 36 3.32 -1.77 -16.95
CA TRP A 36 2.62 -2.63 -16.01
C TRP A 36 1.85 -1.82 -14.96
N HIS A 37 0.92 -2.49 -14.30
CA HIS A 37 0.20 -1.90 -13.17
C HIS A 37 1.14 -1.72 -11.97
N TYR A 38 1.08 -0.55 -11.35
CA TYR A 38 1.73 -0.30 -10.07
C TYR A 38 0.75 -0.50 -8.92
N VAL A 39 1.20 -1.13 -7.83
CA VAL A 39 0.41 -1.36 -6.61
C VAL A 39 1.18 -0.87 -5.39
N ASP A 40 0.69 0.20 -4.78
CA ASP A 40 1.12 0.67 -3.45
C ASP A 40 0.24 -0.01 -2.39
N SER A 41 0.75 -1.07 -1.76
CA SER A 41 -0.03 -1.78 -0.73
C SER A 41 -0.35 -0.89 0.48
N GLY A 42 0.54 0.03 0.83
CA GLY A 42 0.30 1.00 1.90
C GLY A 42 -0.82 2.00 1.57
N ALA A 43 -0.99 2.36 0.31
CA ALA A 43 -2.09 3.22 -0.12
C ALA A 43 -3.47 2.54 0.09
N TRP A 44 -3.54 1.23 -0.02
CA TRP A 44 -4.76 0.48 0.24
C TRP A 44 -5.21 0.61 1.71
N TYR A 45 -4.32 0.41 2.66
CA TYR A 45 -4.64 0.58 4.08
C TYR A 45 -5.09 2.01 4.37
N ARG A 46 -4.38 3.00 3.84
CA ARG A 46 -4.75 4.42 3.98
C ARG A 46 -6.11 4.73 3.38
N ALA A 47 -6.42 4.19 2.21
CA ALA A 47 -7.72 4.39 1.57
C ALA A 47 -8.87 3.78 2.38
N VAL A 48 -8.65 2.61 2.99
CA VAL A 48 -9.65 1.97 3.85
C VAL A 48 -9.86 2.80 5.12
N ILE A 49 -8.79 3.26 5.80
CA ILE A 49 -8.89 4.13 6.98
C ILE A 49 -9.64 5.42 6.62
N TRP A 50 -9.27 6.06 5.53
CA TRP A 50 -9.93 7.27 5.06
C TRP A 50 -11.45 7.03 4.88
N ALA A 51 -11.84 5.94 4.22
CA ALA A 51 -13.24 5.62 4.00
C ALA A 51 -13.99 5.29 5.32
N VAL A 52 -13.34 4.67 6.28
CA VAL A 52 -13.88 4.44 7.63
C VAL A 52 -14.14 5.77 8.33
N LEU A 53 -13.18 6.69 8.31
CA LEU A 53 -13.33 8.04 8.90
C LEU A 53 -14.44 8.84 8.21
N GLU A 54 -14.50 8.84 6.89
CA GLU A 54 -15.58 9.51 6.12
C GLU A 54 -16.98 8.95 6.47
N SER A 55 -17.07 7.71 6.92
CA SER A 55 -18.32 7.14 7.40
C SER A 55 -18.71 7.58 8.83
N GLY A 56 -17.85 8.34 9.50
CA GLY A 56 -18.04 8.76 10.89
C GLY A 56 -17.64 7.71 11.93
N ALA A 57 -16.99 6.62 11.54
CA ALA A 57 -16.50 5.58 12.43
C ALA A 57 -15.06 5.87 12.92
N LEU A 58 -14.59 5.13 13.93
CA LEU A 58 -13.21 5.23 14.43
C LEU A 58 -12.23 4.57 13.47
N THR A 59 -10.98 5.03 13.46
CA THR A 59 -9.93 4.59 12.51
C THR A 59 -9.67 3.08 12.47
N ALA A 60 -9.81 2.40 13.60
CA ALA A 60 -9.60 0.95 13.75
C ALA A 60 -10.93 0.16 13.88
N ASP A 61 -12.03 0.69 13.36
CA ASP A 61 -13.32 -0.03 13.33
C ASP A 61 -13.25 -1.17 12.29
N GLU A 62 -12.96 -2.37 12.79
CA GLU A 62 -12.82 -3.58 11.98
C GLU A 62 -14.10 -3.92 11.20
N ALA A 63 -15.24 -3.87 11.87
CA ALA A 63 -16.52 -4.22 11.26
C ALA A 63 -16.86 -3.27 10.10
N LYS A 64 -16.62 -1.98 10.30
CA LYS A 64 -16.83 -0.96 9.27
C LYS A 64 -15.85 -1.11 8.10
N ALA A 65 -14.59 -1.39 8.37
CA ALA A 65 -13.60 -1.64 7.33
C ALA A 65 -13.98 -2.86 6.45
N LEU A 66 -14.39 -3.96 7.07
CA LEU A 66 -14.83 -5.16 6.36
C LEU A 66 -16.11 -4.92 5.56
N GLU A 67 -17.08 -4.19 6.12
CA GLU A 67 -18.30 -3.78 5.40
C GLU A 67 -17.95 -3.02 4.11
N LEU A 68 -17.12 -1.96 4.21
CA LEU A 68 -16.72 -1.12 3.08
C LEU A 68 -15.95 -1.90 2.02
N LEU A 69 -15.06 -2.82 2.42
CA LEU A 69 -14.33 -3.69 1.50
C LEU A 69 -15.27 -4.66 0.76
N SER A 70 -16.31 -5.17 1.45
CA SER A 70 -17.28 -6.09 0.85
C SER A 70 -18.15 -5.48 -0.26
N GLN A 71 -18.36 -4.17 -0.21
CA GLN A 71 -19.15 -3.41 -1.19
C GLN A 71 -18.48 -3.28 -2.57
N ASN A 72 -17.24 -3.75 -2.73
CA ASN A 72 -16.45 -3.59 -3.97
C ASN A 72 -16.31 -2.12 -4.44
N SER A 73 -16.29 -1.18 -3.51
CA SER A 73 -16.27 0.27 -3.79
C SER A 73 -14.87 0.80 -4.09
N PHE A 74 -13.84 0.06 -3.71
CA PHE A 74 -12.44 0.42 -3.97
C PHE A 74 -11.98 -0.07 -5.34
N ARG A 75 -11.18 0.74 -6.04
CA ARG A 75 -10.55 0.38 -7.33
C ARG A 75 -9.10 0.82 -7.32
N CYS A 76 -8.19 -0.07 -7.72
CA CYS A 76 -6.80 0.27 -8.02
C CYS A 76 -6.71 0.84 -9.44
N GLN A 77 -6.09 1.99 -9.56
CA GLN A 77 -5.75 2.57 -10.87
C GLN A 77 -4.41 1.98 -11.36
N PRO A 78 -4.12 2.01 -12.67
CA PRO A 78 -2.85 1.49 -13.21
C PRO A 78 -1.61 2.16 -12.63
N ASP A 79 -1.70 3.41 -12.19
CA ASP A 79 -0.64 4.20 -11.58
C ASP A 79 -0.52 4.02 -10.05
N GLY A 80 -1.34 3.14 -9.46
CA GLY A 80 -1.35 2.82 -8.03
C GLY A 80 -2.20 3.73 -7.17
N LEU A 81 -2.90 4.71 -7.74
CA LEU A 81 -3.90 5.46 -7.01
C LEU A 81 -5.11 4.57 -6.69
N ILE A 82 -5.77 4.86 -5.59
CA ILE A 82 -6.97 4.15 -5.19
C ILE A 82 -8.18 5.05 -5.41
N ALA A 83 -9.22 4.53 -6.06
CA ALA A 83 -10.51 5.18 -6.13
C ALA A 83 -11.49 4.52 -5.16
N PHE A 84 -12.32 5.33 -4.51
CA PHE A 84 -13.42 4.91 -3.66
C PHE A 84 -14.73 5.51 -4.17
N HIS A 85 -15.73 4.68 -4.46
CA HIS A 85 -16.98 5.10 -5.13
C HIS A 85 -16.75 5.95 -6.38
N GLY A 86 -15.70 5.66 -7.15
CA GLY A 86 -15.36 6.39 -8.36
C GLY A 86 -14.54 7.67 -8.16
N LYS A 87 -14.39 8.17 -6.93
CA LYS A 87 -13.50 9.29 -6.59
C LYS A 87 -12.08 8.77 -6.43
N VAL A 88 -11.15 9.25 -7.24
CA VAL A 88 -9.72 8.96 -7.06
C VAL A 88 -9.21 9.71 -5.83
N LEU A 89 -8.62 8.97 -4.90
CA LEU A 89 -8.07 9.50 -3.65
C LEU A 89 -6.65 9.99 -3.88
N GLY A 90 -6.35 11.16 -3.33
CA GLY A 90 -5.08 11.86 -3.49
C GLY A 90 -4.36 12.10 -2.17
N PRO A 91 -3.95 13.35 -1.89
CA PRO A 91 -3.22 13.69 -0.66
C PRO A 91 -4.00 13.42 0.63
N GLU A 92 -5.34 13.41 0.58
CA GLU A 92 -6.21 13.22 1.73
C GLU A 92 -5.96 11.90 2.48
N ILE A 93 -5.51 10.85 1.80
CA ILE A 93 -5.15 9.57 2.46
C ILE A 93 -3.76 9.58 3.10
N ARG A 94 -3.09 10.72 3.16
CA ARG A 94 -1.75 10.87 3.73
C ARG A 94 -1.70 11.88 4.89
N SER A 95 -2.85 12.12 5.53
CA SER A 95 -2.90 12.92 6.75
C SER A 95 -2.15 12.24 7.90
N ALA A 96 -1.72 13.04 8.89
CA ALA A 96 -1.04 12.52 10.07
C ALA A 96 -1.92 11.54 10.87
N GLU A 97 -3.23 11.79 10.92
CA GLU A 97 -4.20 10.91 11.55
C GLU A 97 -4.24 9.53 10.90
N ILE A 98 -4.34 9.48 9.57
CA ILE A 98 -4.33 8.23 8.81
C ILE A 98 -2.99 7.52 8.93
N ASP A 99 -1.87 8.24 8.83
CA ASP A 99 -0.52 7.65 8.96
C ASP A 99 -0.31 6.99 10.34
N THR A 100 -0.90 7.56 11.38
CA THR A 100 -0.85 6.98 12.74
C THR A 100 -1.68 5.70 12.83
N ALA A 101 -2.86 5.68 12.22
CA ALA A 101 -3.81 4.56 12.30
C ALA A 101 -3.44 3.36 11.40
N VAL A 102 -2.48 3.53 10.45
CA VAL A 102 -2.14 2.43 9.52
C VAL A 102 -1.68 1.17 10.22
N SER A 103 -0.88 1.30 11.28
CA SER A 103 -0.39 0.13 12.02
C SER A 103 -1.53 -0.62 12.69
N ASP A 104 -2.42 0.10 13.38
CA ASP A 104 -3.54 -0.48 14.10
C ASP A 104 -4.49 -1.24 13.17
N LEU A 105 -4.82 -0.65 12.01
CA LEU A 105 -5.65 -1.34 11.01
C LEU A 105 -4.93 -2.54 10.38
N ALA A 106 -3.61 -2.43 10.14
CA ALA A 106 -2.83 -3.51 9.55
C ALA A 106 -2.64 -4.72 10.49
N ASP A 107 -2.78 -4.52 11.79
CA ASP A 107 -2.73 -5.58 12.80
C ASP A 107 -4.04 -6.39 12.86
N LEU A 108 -5.15 -5.87 12.31
CA LEU A 108 -6.41 -6.59 12.19
C LEU A 108 -6.33 -7.65 11.09
N ALA A 109 -6.21 -8.91 11.46
CA ALA A 109 -5.94 -10.02 10.55
C ALA A 109 -7.02 -10.20 9.46
N GLU A 110 -8.30 -10.00 9.82
CA GLU A 110 -9.41 -10.12 8.88
C GLU A 110 -9.42 -8.98 7.86
N VAL A 111 -9.19 -7.74 8.30
CA VAL A 111 -9.08 -6.58 7.42
C VAL A 111 -7.89 -6.74 6.45
N ARG A 112 -6.75 -7.16 6.97
CA ARG A 112 -5.56 -7.43 6.15
C ARG A 112 -5.84 -8.49 5.09
N THR A 113 -6.50 -9.57 5.46
CA THR A 113 -6.91 -10.62 4.53
C THR A 113 -7.88 -10.11 3.47
N ALA A 114 -8.87 -9.29 3.85
CA ALA A 114 -9.84 -8.71 2.93
C ALA A 114 -9.20 -7.73 1.95
N ILE A 115 -8.29 -6.87 2.41
CA ILE A 115 -7.51 -5.96 1.54
C ILE A 115 -6.70 -6.77 0.53
N ASN A 116 -5.93 -7.76 0.97
CA ASN A 116 -5.09 -8.57 0.10
C ASN A 116 -5.92 -9.32 -0.96
N LYS A 117 -7.06 -9.91 -0.58
CA LYS A 117 -7.99 -10.53 -1.52
C LYS A 117 -8.55 -9.53 -2.54
N THR A 118 -8.86 -8.32 -2.10
CA THR A 118 -9.39 -7.27 -2.98
C THR A 118 -8.34 -6.85 -4.00
N ILE A 119 -7.09 -6.64 -3.58
CA ILE A 119 -5.96 -6.36 -4.47
C ILE A 119 -5.80 -7.47 -5.51
N GLN A 120 -5.67 -8.72 -5.05
CA GLN A 120 -5.48 -9.87 -5.93
C GLN A 120 -6.62 -10.02 -6.95
N LYS A 121 -7.87 -9.88 -6.52
CA LYS A 121 -9.05 -9.99 -7.38
C LYS A 121 -9.06 -8.96 -8.52
N GLN A 122 -8.70 -7.71 -8.22
CA GLN A 122 -8.70 -6.64 -9.23
C GLN A 122 -7.61 -6.81 -10.28
N LEU A 123 -6.49 -7.40 -9.89
CA LEU A 123 -5.34 -7.61 -10.78
C LEU A 123 -5.44 -8.89 -11.63
N GLN A 124 -6.48 -9.69 -11.44
CA GLN A 124 -6.78 -10.86 -12.28
C GLN A 124 -7.45 -10.51 -13.60
N ALA A 125 -7.76 -9.23 -13.83
CA ALA A 125 -8.41 -8.80 -15.07
C ALA A 125 -7.52 -9.08 -16.28
N PRO A 126 -8.10 -9.56 -17.41
CA PRO A 126 -7.33 -10.01 -18.59
C PRO A 126 -6.39 -8.96 -19.19
N GLN A 127 -6.71 -7.68 -18.99
CA GLN A 127 -5.92 -6.54 -19.46
C GLN A 127 -4.67 -6.27 -18.59
N VAL A 128 -4.50 -6.95 -17.45
CA VAL A 128 -3.34 -6.79 -16.57
C VAL A 128 -2.26 -7.78 -17.02
N GLU A 129 -1.30 -7.31 -17.79
CA GLU A 129 -0.17 -8.13 -18.27
C GLU A 129 0.84 -8.40 -17.17
N GLY A 130 1.13 -7.39 -16.35
CA GLY A 130 2.07 -7.48 -15.26
C GLY A 130 1.80 -6.49 -14.14
N VAL A 131 2.38 -6.76 -12.99
CA VAL A 131 2.24 -5.97 -11.76
C VAL A 131 3.60 -5.72 -11.14
N VAL A 132 3.85 -4.48 -10.75
CA VAL A 132 4.93 -4.12 -9.83
C VAL A 132 4.28 -3.67 -8.54
N ALA A 133 4.47 -4.40 -7.46
CA ALA A 133 3.89 -4.09 -6.16
C ALA A 133 4.97 -3.68 -5.16
N ASP A 134 4.69 -2.68 -4.33
CA ASP A 134 5.55 -2.36 -3.21
C ASP A 134 4.81 -2.42 -1.87
N GLY A 135 5.58 -2.77 -0.83
CA GLY A 135 5.05 -2.93 0.50
C GLY A 135 6.09 -3.23 1.56
N ARG A 136 5.66 -3.98 2.57
CA ARG A 136 6.54 -4.57 3.58
C ARG A 136 6.58 -6.09 3.48
N ASP A 137 5.53 -6.66 2.95
CA ASP A 137 5.27 -8.09 2.84
C ASP A 137 4.55 -8.45 1.53
N ALA A 138 4.66 -7.58 0.52
CA ALA A 138 4.01 -7.80 -0.77
C ALA A 138 4.43 -9.12 -1.40
N GLY A 139 5.72 -9.48 -1.34
CA GLY A 139 6.26 -10.71 -1.89
C GLY A 139 6.07 -11.96 -1.02
N SER A 140 5.72 -11.80 0.25
CA SER A 140 5.48 -12.95 1.14
C SER A 140 3.99 -13.24 1.36
N VAL A 141 3.15 -12.21 1.35
CA VAL A 141 1.74 -12.31 1.72
C VAL A 141 0.80 -12.01 0.55
N ILE A 142 0.98 -10.87 -0.15
CA ILE A 142 0.06 -10.48 -1.23
C ILE A 142 0.33 -11.30 -2.49
N PHE A 143 1.60 -11.43 -2.88
CA PHE A 143 2.03 -12.14 -4.08
C PHE A 143 3.11 -13.19 -3.76
N PRO A 144 2.77 -14.25 -3.01
CA PRO A 144 3.76 -15.25 -2.58
C PRO A 144 4.40 -16.02 -3.75
N HIS A 145 3.79 -15.97 -4.93
CA HIS A 145 4.30 -16.60 -6.15
C HIS A 145 4.88 -15.58 -7.16
N ALA A 146 5.22 -14.36 -6.72
CA ALA A 146 5.88 -13.37 -7.57
C ALA A 146 7.17 -13.93 -8.17
N GLN A 147 7.39 -13.67 -9.45
CA GLN A 147 8.57 -14.16 -10.20
C GLN A 147 9.86 -13.48 -9.75
N LEU A 148 9.77 -12.22 -9.32
CA LEU A 148 10.90 -11.50 -8.74
C LEU A 148 10.46 -10.82 -7.45
N LYS A 149 11.23 -11.07 -6.38
CA LYS A 149 11.04 -10.43 -5.08
C LYS A 149 12.31 -9.71 -4.71
N VAL A 150 12.20 -8.42 -4.53
CA VAL A 150 13.32 -7.54 -4.18
C VAL A 150 13.09 -6.98 -2.79
N TYR A 151 14.08 -7.05 -1.93
CA TYR A 151 14.06 -6.36 -0.65
C TYR A 151 14.99 -5.15 -0.73
N VAL A 152 14.41 -3.95 -0.54
CA VAL A 152 15.14 -2.67 -0.63
C VAL A 152 15.52 -2.24 0.77
N ASP A 153 16.77 -2.47 1.14
CA ASP A 153 17.32 -2.07 2.42
C ASP A 153 18.19 -0.82 2.29
N VAL A 154 18.02 0.09 3.25
CA VAL A 154 18.77 1.34 3.31
C VAL A 154 19.02 1.67 4.78
N PRO A 155 20.25 2.11 5.16
CA PRO A 155 20.57 2.47 6.52
C PRO A 155 19.54 3.44 7.13
N LEU A 156 19.22 3.23 8.41
CA LEU A 156 18.20 3.97 9.15
C LEU A 156 18.41 5.49 9.03
N GLU A 157 19.64 5.94 9.22
CA GLU A 157 20.03 7.36 9.13
C GLU A 157 19.72 7.97 7.75
N THR A 158 19.97 7.20 6.69
CA THR A 158 19.65 7.64 5.32
C THR A 158 18.12 7.73 5.11
N ARG A 159 17.36 6.80 5.70
CA ARG A 159 15.88 6.82 5.65
C ARG A 159 15.33 8.02 6.42
N ALA A 160 15.87 8.31 7.60
CA ALA A 160 15.48 9.47 8.41
C ALA A 160 15.74 10.79 7.67
N ARG A 161 16.91 10.94 7.08
CA ARG A 161 17.27 12.12 6.27
C ARG A 161 16.33 12.31 5.06
N ARG A 162 16.03 11.22 4.32
CA ARG A 162 15.10 11.27 3.18
C ARG A 162 13.70 11.67 3.62
N ARG A 163 13.21 11.14 4.74
CA ARG A 163 11.89 11.48 5.27
C ARG A 163 11.82 12.91 5.77
N HIS A 164 12.88 13.38 6.42
CA HIS A 164 12.99 14.78 6.85
C HIS A 164 12.91 15.74 5.66
N GLN A 165 13.69 15.49 4.62
CA GLN A 165 13.66 16.30 3.41
C GLN A 165 12.27 16.27 2.75
N GLN A 166 11.66 15.10 2.63
CA GLN A 166 10.32 14.93 2.06
C GLN A 166 9.25 15.72 2.83
N ASN A 167 9.35 15.77 4.16
CA ASN A 167 8.43 16.56 4.97
C ASN A 167 8.66 18.06 4.72
N LEU A 168 9.90 18.52 4.65
CA LEU A 168 10.23 19.92 4.34
C LEU A 168 9.70 20.33 2.97
N ASP A 169 9.89 19.50 1.95
CA ASP A 169 9.38 19.74 0.58
C ASP A 169 7.84 19.80 0.51
N SER A 170 7.17 19.28 1.54
CA SER A 170 5.71 19.28 1.67
C SER A 170 5.17 20.29 2.70
N ASP A 171 6.00 21.25 3.14
CA ASP A 171 5.68 22.25 4.18
C ASP A 171 5.20 21.62 5.51
N ILE A 172 5.62 20.39 5.80
CA ILE A 172 5.32 19.69 7.06
C ILE A 172 6.45 19.97 8.05
N ALA A 173 6.11 20.52 9.22
CA ALA A 173 7.06 20.70 10.31
C ALA A 173 7.72 19.36 10.65
N SER A 174 9.04 19.34 10.68
CA SER A 174 9.80 18.11 10.76
C SER A 174 11.07 18.28 11.57
N ASP A 175 11.29 17.37 12.51
CA ASP A 175 12.51 17.24 13.28
C ASP A 175 13.18 15.89 12.99
N HIS A 176 14.47 15.94 12.63
CA HIS A 176 15.21 14.74 12.24
C HIS A 176 15.32 13.71 13.38
N ALA A 177 15.48 14.15 14.63
CA ALA A 177 15.62 13.25 15.78
C ALA A 177 14.28 12.51 16.04
N THR A 178 13.16 13.22 15.96
CA THR A 178 11.82 12.65 16.08
C THR A 178 11.54 11.62 14.97
N ILE A 179 11.95 11.91 13.74
CA ILE A 179 11.81 10.98 12.62
C ILE A 179 12.67 9.73 12.85
N LEU A 180 13.92 9.90 13.25
CA LEU A 180 14.84 8.79 13.51
C LEU A 180 14.23 7.84 14.55
N GLN A 181 13.74 8.39 15.66
CA GLN A 181 13.06 7.60 16.70
C GLN A 181 11.85 6.86 16.14
N SER A 182 10.97 7.54 15.44
CA SER A 182 9.76 6.93 14.83
C SER A 182 10.07 5.83 13.81
N LEU A 183 11.22 5.92 13.12
CA LEU A 183 11.66 4.86 12.20
C LEU A 183 12.36 3.70 12.89
N THR A 184 12.84 3.91 14.10
CA THR A 184 13.44 2.85 14.95
C THR A 184 12.36 2.00 15.60
N ASP A 185 11.24 2.61 15.99
CA ASP A 185 10.13 1.96 16.73
C ASP A 185 9.20 1.14 15.81
N ARG A 186 9.44 1.16 14.50
CA ARG A 186 8.64 0.44 13.46
C ARG A 186 9.40 -0.71 12.81
#